data_c653f5af886cf9063fd673a0150d46af
#
_entry.id   c653f5af886cf9063fd673a0150d46af
#
_cell.length_a   1.000
_cell.length_b   1.000
_cell.length_c   1.000
_cell.angle_alpha   90.00
_cell.angle_beta   90.00
_cell.angle_gamma   90.00
#
_symmetry.space_group_name_H-M   'P 1'
#
loop_
_entity.id
_entity.type
_entity.pdbx_description
1 polymer ?
#
loop_
_entity_poly.entity_id
_entity_poly.type
_entity_poly.pdbx_seq_one_letter_code
_entity_poly.pdbx_strand_id
1 'polypeptide(L)'
;MNTAQYNHLFSFIWNIANDVLVLTFEKCEYKKIIMPMTVLHRLDILLEPTKDAVLERKAQLDAANISNQEPVLFQVTGYPFCNTSRFTMKKLKAEVDPKRFKMNFVEYLNGYSKDVQEIIDKFRLRQQVDNLTDAERLGSIIDKFTDSSINLSIKPVLFTNFRCHF
;
A
#
# COMPACT_ATOMS: atom_id res chain seq x y z
N MET A 1 -20.43 -0.23 9.99
CA MET A 1 -20.03 0.84 9.07
C MET A 1 -21.20 1.80 8.93
N ASN A 2 -21.00 3.09 9.14
CA ASN A 2 -22.06 4.10 9.01
C ASN A 2 -22.32 4.36 7.52
N THR A 3 -23.58 4.62 7.13
CA THR A 3 -24.00 4.89 5.74
C THR A 3 -23.17 5.99 5.08
N ALA A 4 -22.81 7.04 5.85
CA ALA A 4 -21.95 8.13 5.37
C ALA A 4 -20.54 7.65 4.99
N GLN A 5 -19.95 6.75 5.77
CA GLN A 5 -18.62 6.17 5.48
C GLN A 5 -18.67 5.27 4.25
N TYR A 6 -19.75 4.52 4.08
CA TYR A 6 -19.95 3.69 2.89
C TYR A 6 -20.06 4.56 1.62
N ASN A 7 -20.87 5.61 1.66
CA ASN A 7 -21.04 6.53 0.54
C ASN A 7 -19.73 7.25 0.18
N HIS A 8 -18.94 7.61 1.18
CA HIS A 8 -17.63 8.24 0.97
C HIS A 8 -16.64 7.29 0.29
N LEU A 9 -16.56 6.03 0.77
CA LEU A 9 -15.71 5.01 0.16
C LEU A 9 -16.16 4.68 -1.27
N PHE A 10 -17.46 4.57 -1.50
CA PHE A 10 -18.03 4.32 -2.81
C PHE A 10 -17.69 5.45 -3.79
N SER A 11 -17.90 6.71 -3.37
CA SER A 11 -17.56 7.88 -4.18
C SER A 11 -16.06 7.92 -4.51
N PHE A 12 -15.21 7.58 -3.55
CA PHE A 12 -13.77 7.50 -3.75
C PHE A 12 -13.37 6.47 -4.81
N ILE A 13 -13.88 5.23 -4.68
CA ILE A 13 -13.62 4.16 -5.65
C ILE A 13 -14.12 4.57 -7.03
N TRP A 14 -15.30 5.20 -7.11
CA TRP A 14 -15.88 5.67 -8.36
C TRP A 14 -15.05 6.77 -9.01
N ASN A 15 -14.54 7.71 -8.22
CA ASN A 15 -13.66 8.78 -8.72
C ASN A 15 -12.36 8.21 -9.28
N ILE A 16 -11.71 7.25 -8.62
CA ILE A 16 -10.52 6.59 -9.17
C ILE A 16 -10.85 5.92 -10.50
N ALA A 17 -11.95 5.17 -10.55
CA ALA A 17 -12.35 4.45 -11.75
C ALA A 17 -12.56 5.40 -12.93
N ASN A 18 -13.27 6.51 -12.72
CA ASN A 18 -13.60 7.46 -13.77
C ASN A 18 -12.44 8.39 -14.15
N ASP A 19 -11.68 8.88 -13.16
CA ASP A 19 -10.67 9.90 -13.42
C ASP A 19 -9.35 9.29 -13.91
N VAL A 20 -9.04 8.07 -13.50
CA VAL A 20 -7.73 7.47 -13.76
C VAL A 20 -7.80 6.27 -14.70
N LEU A 21 -8.80 5.39 -14.56
CA LEU A 21 -8.80 4.10 -15.23
C LEU A 21 -9.68 4.04 -16.49
N VAL A 22 -10.72 4.86 -16.58
CA VAL A 22 -11.78 4.74 -17.61
C VAL A 22 -11.28 4.77 -19.06
N LEU A 23 -10.23 5.53 -19.34
CA LEU A 23 -9.68 5.68 -20.69
C LEU A 23 -8.56 4.71 -21.04
N THR A 24 -8.10 3.91 -20.07
CA THR A 24 -6.85 3.15 -20.19
C THR A 24 -7.04 1.65 -19.92
N PHE A 25 -8.00 1.31 -19.06
CA PHE A 25 -8.23 -0.06 -18.60
C PHE A 25 -9.67 -0.51 -18.86
N GLU A 26 -9.87 -1.81 -19.00
CA GLU A 26 -11.21 -2.39 -19.06
C GLU A 26 -11.86 -2.40 -17.66
N LYS A 27 -13.18 -2.25 -17.60
CA LYS A 27 -13.93 -2.22 -16.32
C LYS A 27 -13.70 -3.45 -15.45
N CYS A 28 -13.44 -4.61 -16.05
CA CYS A 28 -13.15 -5.85 -15.31
C CYS A 28 -11.78 -5.84 -14.61
N GLU A 29 -10.88 -4.93 -15.01
CA GLU A 29 -9.55 -4.80 -14.44
C GLU A 29 -9.49 -3.84 -13.24
N TYR A 30 -10.46 -2.93 -13.10
CA TYR A 30 -10.48 -1.92 -12.03
C TYR A 30 -10.32 -2.54 -10.65
N LYS A 31 -11.01 -3.64 -10.37
CA LYS A 31 -10.91 -4.33 -9.08
C LYS A 31 -9.51 -4.88 -8.80
N LYS A 32 -8.79 -5.30 -9.86
CA LYS A 32 -7.42 -5.84 -9.74
C LYS A 32 -6.40 -4.76 -9.37
N ILE A 33 -6.74 -3.50 -9.59
CA ILE A 33 -5.92 -2.33 -9.27
C ILE A 33 -6.39 -1.69 -7.96
N ILE A 34 -7.68 -1.37 -7.85
CA ILE A 34 -8.21 -0.59 -6.73
C ILE A 34 -8.14 -1.38 -5.41
N MET A 35 -8.50 -2.67 -5.42
CA MET A 35 -8.49 -3.46 -4.18
C MET A 35 -7.11 -3.56 -3.52
N PRO A 36 -6.05 -4.03 -4.23
CA PRO A 36 -4.74 -4.12 -3.60
C PRO A 36 -4.17 -2.75 -3.22
N MET A 37 -4.43 -1.71 -3.99
CA MET A 37 -4.00 -0.35 -3.65
C MET A 37 -4.71 0.17 -2.39
N THR A 38 -5.99 -0.15 -2.20
CA THR A 38 -6.73 0.18 -0.98
C THR A 38 -6.14 -0.54 0.24
N VAL A 39 -5.79 -1.81 0.10
CA VAL A 39 -5.12 -2.58 1.16
C VAL A 39 -3.77 -1.95 1.51
N LEU A 40 -2.92 -1.70 0.51
CA LEU A 40 -1.61 -1.08 0.73
C LEU A 40 -1.73 0.29 1.42
N HIS A 41 -2.64 1.13 0.95
CA HIS A 41 -2.86 2.44 1.57
C HIS A 41 -3.26 2.30 3.05
N ARG A 42 -4.11 1.32 3.36
CA ARG A 42 -4.49 1.05 4.76
C ARG A 42 -3.29 0.59 5.59
N LEU A 43 -2.47 -0.33 5.07
CA LEU A 43 -1.25 -0.78 5.74
C LEU A 43 -0.27 0.39 5.96
N ASP A 44 -0.12 1.25 4.96
CA ASP A 44 0.77 2.43 5.03
C ASP A 44 0.34 3.39 6.15
N ILE A 45 -0.97 3.70 6.25
CA ILE A 45 -1.52 4.54 7.33
C ILE A 45 -1.26 3.92 8.72
N LEU A 46 -1.44 2.61 8.87
CA LEU A 46 -1.22 1.92 10.15
C LEU A 46 0.24 1.92 10.57
N LEU A 47 1.16 1.84 9.61
CA LEU A 47 2.60 1.82 9.84
C LEU A 47 3.24 3.22 9.93
N GLU A 48 2.56 4.27 9.45
CA GLU A 48 3.10 5.64 9.40
C GLU A 48 3.64 6.12 10.76
N PRO A 49 2.93 5.93 11.91
CA PRO A 49 3.40 6.41 13.20
C PRO A 49 4.70 5.73 13.71
N THR A 50 4.96 4.51 13.26
CA THR A 50 6.11 3.70 13.72
C THR A 50 7.21 3.59 12.66
N LYS A 51 7.05 4.26 11.51
CA LYS A 51 7.94 4.12 10.36
C LYS A 51 9.40 4.39 10.69
N ASP A 52 9.68 5.50 11.33
CA ASP A 52 11.05 5.89 11.67
C ASP A 52 11.67 4.95 12.71
N ALA A 53 10.89 4.53 13.72
CA ALA A 53 11.32 3.55 14.71
C ALA A 53 11.64 2.17 14.09
N VAL A 54 10.88 1.75 13.08
CA VAL A 54 11.15 0.51 12.33
C VAL A 54 12.46 0.62 11.56
N LEU A 55 12.71 1.73 10.89
CA LEU A 55 13.95 1.95 10.12
C LEU A 55 15.18 1.99 11.04
N GLU A 56 15.09 2.69 12.15
CA GLU A 56 16.15 2.74 13.16
C GLU A 56 16.41 1.34 13.74
N ARG A 57 15.37 0.62 14.13
CA ARG A 57 15.49 -0.73 14.66
C ARG A 57 16.09 -1.69 13.66
N LYS A 58 15.66 -1.58 12.39
CA LYS A 58 16.26 -2.37 11.30
C LYS A 58 17.75 -2.13 11.17
N ALA A 59 18.20 -0.88 11.19
CA ALA A 59 19.64 -0.55 11.11
C ALA A 59 20.45 -1.16 12.27
N GLN A 60 19.89 -1.17 13.49
CA GLN A 60 20.51 -1.83 14.63
C GLN A 60 20.62 -3.35 14.46
N LEU A 61 19.56 -3.98 13.93
CA LEU A 61 19.53 -5.43 13.68
C LEU A 61 20.49 -5.83 12.55
N ASP A 62 20.61 -5.01 11.51
CA ASP A 62 21.57 -5.19 10.41
C ASP A 62 23.02 -5.09 10.95
N ALA A 63 23.31 -4.10 11.80
CA ALA A 63 24.62 -3.94 12.44
C ALA A 63 24.97 -5.13 13.37
N ALA A 64 23.97 -5.74 13.99
CA ALA A 64 24.12 -6.93 14.83
C ALA A 64 24.13 -8.25 14.02
N ASN A 65 24.05 -8.19 12.68
CA ASN A 65 23.97 -9.35 11.77
C ASN A 65 22.82 -10.34 12.10
N ILE A 66 21.69 -9.83 12.58
CA ILE A 66 20.51 -10.64 12.89
C ILE A 66 19.72 -10.86 11.60
N SER A 67 19.61 -12.13 11.18
CA SER A 67 18.92 -12.50 9.92
C SER A 67 17.40 -12.55 10.07
N ASN A 68 16.87 -13.02 11.19
CA ASN A 68 15.42 -13.09 11.43
C ASN A 68 14.92 -11.85 12.19
N GLN A 69 14.64 -10.79 11.45
CA GLN A 69 14.30 -9.47 12.00
C GLN A 69 12.79 -9.27 12.22
N GLU A 70 11.93 -9.95 11.45
CA GLU A 70 10.48 -9.72 11.45
C GLU A 70 9.84 -9.76 12.85
N PRO A 71 10.11 -10.76 13.73
CA PRO A 71 9.47 -10.79 15.03
C PRO A 71 9.77 -9.56 15.91
N VAL A 72 11.00 -9.02 15.80
CA VAL A 72 11.40 -7.81 16.53
C VAL A 72 10.73 -6.57 15.93
N LEU A 73 10.66 -6.47 14.62
CA LEU A 73 10.01 -5.35 13.94
C LEU A 73 8.50 -5.34 14.16
N PHE A 74 7.86 -6.51 14.29
CA PHE A 74 6.44 -6.60 14.66
C PHE A 74 6.14 -6.07 16.05
N GLN A 75 7.07 -6.23 17.00
CA GLN A 75 6.95 -5.61 18.32
C GLN A 75 7.01 -4.08 18.24
N VAL A 76 7.84 -3.53 17.35
CA VAL A 76 7.92 -2.07 17.13
C VAL A 76 6.65 -1.52 16.50
N THR A 77 6.09 -2.21 15.52
CA THR A 77 4.86 -1.76 14.84
C THR A 77 3.60 -2.01 15.65
N GLY A 78 3.60 -3.01 16.55
CA GLY A 78 2.40 -3.53 17.22
C GLY A 78 1.46 -4.30 16.30
N TYR A 79 1.90 -4.64 15.09
CA TYR A 79 1.14 -5.40 14.09
C TYR A 79 1.93 -6.62 13.62
N PRO A 80 1.25 -7.69 13.11
CA PRO A 80 1.92 -8.86 12.52
C PRO A 80 2.44 -8.57 11.10
N PHE A 81 2.82 -7.34 10.83
CA PHE A 81 3.43 -6.88 9.57
C PHE A 81 4.25 -5.61 9.81
N CYS A 82 5.20 -5.39 8.94
CA CYS A 82 6.03 -4.19 8.92
C CYS A 82 6.41 -3.81 7.49
N ASN A 83 6.98 -2.62 7.33
CA ASN A 83 7.60 -2.19 6.09
C ASN A 83 8.94 -1.51 6.38
N THR A 84 10.01 -2.09 5.87
CA THR A 84 11.41 -1.64 6.09
C THR A 84 11.93 -0.73 4.98
N SER A 85 11.12 -0.41 3.96
CA SER A 85 11.48 0.59 2.96
C SER A 85 11.50 1.99 3.57
N ARG A 86 12.34 2.87 3.04
CA ARG A 86 12.35 4.31 3.40
C ARG A 86 11.12 5.06 2.87
N PHE A 87 10.40 4.48 1.92
CA PHE A 87 9.25 5.10 1.29
C PHE A 87 7.94 4.85 2.04
N THR A 88 7.04 5.82 1.91
CA THR A 88 5.61 5.73 2.19
C THR A 88 4.88 6.17 0.93
N MET A 89 3.58 5.92 0.80
CA MET A 89 2.82 6.42 -0.34
C MET A 89 2.92 7.95 -0.47
N LYS A 90 2.94 8.68 0.64
CA LYS A 90 3.12 10.15 0.65
C LYS A 90 4.50 10.56 0.13
N LYS A 91 5.55 9.86 0.52
CA LYS A 91 6.93 10.14 0.03
C LYS A 91 7.08 9.79 -1.45
N LEU A 92 6.40 8.74 -1.92
CA LEU A 92 6.38 8.38 -3.34
C LEU A 92 5.77 9.48 -4.20
N LYS A 93 4.70 10.12 -3.75
CA LYS A 93 4.07 11.25 -4.47
C LYS A 93 5.02 12.41 -4.78
N ALA A 94 6.06 12.61 -3.97
CA ALA A 94 7.02 13.68 -4.16
C ALA A 94 8.01 13.43 -5.33
N GLU A 95 8.07 12.20 -5.88
CA GLU A 95 8.95 11.86 -6.99
C GLU A 95 8.30 12.24 -8.33
N VAL A 96 9.01 13.05 -9.11
CA VAL A 96 8.52 13.59 -10.39
C VAL A 96 8.96 12.74 -11.58
N ASP A 97 10.13 12.08 -11.49
CA ASP A 97 10.65 11.24 -12.58
C ASP A 97 9.92 9.89 -12.63
N PRO A 98 9.19 9.57 -13.72
CA PRO A 98 8.42 8.33 -13.83
C PRO A 98 9.24 7.05 -13.65
N LYS A 99 10.50 7.04 -14.12
CA LYS A 99 11.38 5.86 -13.97
C LYS A 99 11.79 5.66 -12.52
N ARG A 100 12.17 6.74 -11.83
CA ARG A 100 12.49 6.72 -10.40
C ARG A 100 11.25 6.39 -9.58
N PHE A 101 10.11 6.92 -9.96
CA PHE A 101 8.84 6.65 -9.30
C PHE A 101 8.53 5.13 -9.29
N LYS A 102 8.63 4.47 -10.45
CA LYS A 102 8.46 3.02 -10.56
C LYS A 102 9.45 2.26 -9.67
N MET A 103 10.74 2.61 -9.74
CA MET A 103 11.78 1.97 -8.92
C MET A 103 11.50 2.13 -7.42
N ASN A 104 11.17 3.33 -7.00
CA ASN A 104 10.85 3.65 -5.60
C ASN A 104 9.60 2.91 -5.13
N PHE A 105 8.60 2.78 -6.01
CA PHE A 105 7.38 2.03 -5.70
C PHE A 105 7.66 0.53 -5.55
N VAL A 106 8.49 -0.05 -6.40
CA VAL A 106 8.93 -1.44 -6.27
C VAL A 106 9.73 -1.65 -4.98
N GLU A 107 10.64 -0.73 -4.63
CA GLU A 107 11.37 -0.75 -3.35
C GLU A 107 10.40 -0.68 -2.16
N TYR A 108 9.38 0.17 -2.24
CA TYR A 108 8.33 0.28 -1.23
C TYR A 108 7.58 -1.05 -1.05
N LEU A 109 7.19 -1.71 -2.15
CA LEU A 109 6.56 -3.02 -2.09
C LEU A 109 7.48 -4.10 -1.50
N ASN A 110 8.75 -4.10 -1.88
CA ASN A 110 9.75 -5.06 -1.39
C ASN A 110 10.07 -4.89 0.10
N GLY A 111 9.81 -3.72 0.67
CA GLY A 111 10.03 -3.45 2.08
C GLY A 111 9.02 -4.10 3.02
N TYR A 112 7.89 -4.59 2.52
CA TYR A 112 6.89 -5.26 3.36
C TYR A 112 7.37 -6.63 3.85
N SER A 113 6.88 -7.05 5.03
CA SER A 113 7.10 -8.38 5.61
C SER A 113 6.54 -9.49 4.69
N LYS A 114 7.05 -10.70 4.89
CA LYS A 114 6.80 -11.86 4.02
C LYS A 114 5.31 -12.13 3.78
N ASP A 115 4.49 -12.10 4.81
CA ASP A 115 3.04 -12.36 4.70
C ASP A 115 2.34 -11.33 3.80
N VAL A 116 2.76 -10.06 3.88
CA VAL A 116 2.24 -9.00 3.00
C VAL A 116 2.75 -9.17 1.58
N GLN A 117 4.00 -9.62 1.38
CA GLN A 117 4.52 -9.96 0.06
C GLN A 117 3.68 -11.04 -0.63
N GLU A 118 3.28 -12.09 0.11
CA GLU A 118 2.40 -13.13 -0.43
C GLU A 118 1.03 -12.57 -0.87
N ILE A 119 0.50 -11.60 -0.14
CA ILE A 119 -0.75 -10.91 -0.52
C ILE A 119 -0.53 -10.08 -1.79
N ILE A 120 0.57 -9.32 -1.88
CA ILE A 120 0.95 -8.54 -3.06
C ILE A 120 1.03 -9.44 -4.29
N ASP A 121 1.64 -10.61 -4.16
CA ASP A 121 1.82 -11.58 -5.25
C ASP A 121 0.48 -12.25 -5.64
N LYS A 122 -0.36 -12.61 -4.68
CA LYS A 122 -1.73 -13.15 -4.94
C LYS A 122 -2.59 -12.17 -5.74
N PHE A 123 -2.49 -10.89 -5.46
CA PHE A 123 -3.18 -9.85 -6.24
C PHE A 123 -2.47 -9.51 -7.57
N ARG A 124 -1.31 -10.10 -7.85
CA ARG A 124 -0.47 -9.76 -9.00
C ARG A 124 -0.20 -8.25 -9.11
N LEU A 125 -0.03 -7.60 -7.95
CA LEU A 125 0.07 -6.14 -7.91
C LEU A 125 1.29 -5.63 -8.68
N ARG A 126 2.41 -6.36 -8.68
CA ARG A 126 3.61 -5.99 -9.45
C ARG A 126 3.32 -5.88 -10.94
N GLN A 127 2.54 -6.81 -11.50
CA GLN A 127 2.06 -6.75 -12.88
C GLN A 127 1.17 -5.51 -13.11
N GLN A 128 0.29 -5.17 -12.16
CA GLN A 128 -0.55 -3.98 -12.27
C GLN A 128 0.29 -2.70 -12.21
N VAL A 129 1.37 -2.68 -11.42
CA VAL A 129 2.33 -1.55 -11.39
C VAL A 129 3.00 -1.36 -12.75
N ASP A 130 3.40 -2.45 -13.42
CA ASP A 130 3.95 -2.40 -14.77
C ASP A 130 2.92 -1.80 -15.75
N ASN A 131 1.71 -2.35 -15.78
CA ASN A 131 0.62 -1.88 -16.64
C ASN A 131 0.28 -0.40 -16.39
N LEU A 132 0.23 0.03 -15.12
CA LEU A 132 -0.02 1.42 -14.74
C LEU A 132 1.11 2.36 -15.12
N THR A 133 2.35 1.87 -15.11
CA THR A 133 3.52 2.64 -15.53
C THR A 133 3.52 2.83 -17.04
N ASP A 134 3.27 1.77 -17.80
CA ASP A 134 3.20 1.80 -19.26
C ASP A 134 2.06 2.70 -19.76
N ALA A 135 0.99 2.78 -18.98
CA ALA A 135 -0.14 3.67 -19.23
C ALA A 135 0.05 5.10 -18.69
N GLU A 136 1.17 5.42 -18.05
CA GLU A 136 1.46 6.70 -17.38
C GLU A 136 0.42 7.07 -16.30
N ARG A 137 -0.18 6.08 -15.63
CA ARG A 137 -1.26 6.27 -14.64
C ARG A 137 -0.84 5.98 -13.19
N LEU A 138 0.36 5.43 -12.98
CA LEU A 138 0.81 5.04 -11.65
C LEU A 138 0.87 6.24 -10.68
N GLY A 139 1.41 7.37 -11.12
CA GLY A 139 1.45 8.62 -10.33
C GLY A 139 0.04 9.12 -10.00
N SER A 140 -0.85 9.16 -10.99
CA SER A 140 -2.24 9.61 -10.80
C SER A 140 -3.01 8.76 -9.78
N ILE A 141 -2.78 7.45 -9.75
CA ILE A 141 -3.38 6.57 -8.74
C ILE A 141 -2.84 6.89 -7.35
N ILE A 142 -1.53 7.01 -7.18
CA ILE A 142 -0.94 7.35 -5.88
C ILE A 142 -1.43 8.72 -5.40
N ASP A 143 -1.56 9.69 -6.29
CA ASP A 143 -2.14 10.99 -5.96
C ASP A 143 -3.55 10.86 -5.38
N LYS A 144 -4.41 10.07 -6.00
CA LYS A 144 -5.77 9.82 -5.51
C LYS A 144 -5.78 9.15 -4.13
N PHE A 145 -4.92 8.15 -3.91
CA PHE A 145 -4.85 7.47 -2.61
C PHE A 145 -4.20 8.31 -1.50
N THR A 146 -3.35 9.27 -1.84
CA THR A 146 -2.68 10.15 -0.88
C THR A 146 -3.36 11.50 -0.68
N ASP A 147 -4.51 11.73 -1.33
CA ASP A 147 -5.31 12.93 -1.12
C ASP A 147 -5.84 12.97 0.31
N SER A 148 -5.58 14.07 1.02
CA SER A 148 -5.95 14.26 2.43
C SER A 148 -7.46 14.26 2.69
N SER A 149 -8.28 14.44 1.65
CA SER A 149 -9.74 14.35 1.73
C SER A 149 -10.23 12.92 2.00
N ILE A 150 -9.35 11.92 1.78
CA ILE A 150 -9.70 10.50 1.90
C ILE A 150 -9.27 9.97 3.25
N ASN A 151 -10.15 10.12 4.23
CA ASN A 151 -9.93 9.55 5.55
C ASN A 151 -10.38 8.08 5.57
N LEU A 152 -9.53 7.16 5.08
CA LEU A 152 -9.73 5.71 5.21
C LEU A 152 -9.36 5.21 6.62
N SER A 153 -9.29 6.08 7.61
CA SER A 153 -9.07 5.73 9.02
C SER A 153 -10.32 5.09 9.64
N ILE A 154 -10.88 4.11 8.93
CA ILE A 154 -11.94 3.24 9.45
C ILE A 154 -11.28 2.33 10.48
N LYS A 155 -11.78 2.37 11.73
CA LYS A 155 -11.34 1.48 12.83
C LYS A 155 -11.23 0.02 12.38
N PRO A 156 -10.32 -0.77 12.96
CA PRO A 156 -9.89 -2.08 12.45
C PRO A 156 -10.92 -3.20 12.66
N VAL A 157 -12.14 -3.05 12.18
CA VAL A 157 -13.17 -4.13 12.28
C VAL A 157 -13.01 -5.18 11.18
N LEU A 158 -12.19 -4.94 10.15
CA LEU A 158 -12.14 -5.81 8.96
C LEU A 158 -11.00 -6.83 8.93
N PHE A 159 -10.01 -6.78 9.83
CA PHE A 159 -8.88 -7.72 9.78
C PHE A 159 -8.99 -8.91 10.73
N THR A 160 -9.96 -8.94 11.63
CA THR A 160 -10.16 -10.10 12.53
C THR A 160 -10.84 -11.29 11.86
N ASN A 161 -11.40 -11.15 10.67
CA ASN A 161 -12.15 -12.20 9.96
C ASN A 161 -11.52 -12.66 8.63
N PHE A 162 -10.30 -12.23 8.29
CA PHE A 162 -9.55 -12.85 7.19
C PHE A 162 -8.76 -14.08 7.68
N ARG A 163 -9.40 -14.96 8.43
CA ARG A 163 -9.02 -16.36 8.43
C ARG A 163 -9.59 -16.93 7.13
N CYS A 164 -8.75 -16.97 6.10
CA CYS A 164 -9.07 -17.67 4.87
C CYS A 164 -9.43 -19.11 5.20
N HIS A 165 -10.72 -19.43 5.11
CA HIS A 165 -11.15 -20.78 4.80
C HIS A 165 -11.05 -20.89 3.27
N PHE A 166 -9.99 -21.52 2.82
CA PHE A 166 -9.90 -22.21 1.55
C PHE A 166 -9.60 -23.66 1.81
#